data_7951207227d36e3f5b17d1b0a24e0a66
#
_entry.id   7951207227d36e3f5b17d1b0a24e0a66
#
_cell.length_a   1.000
_cell.length_b   1.000
_cell.length_c   1.000
_cell.angle_alpha   90.00
_cell.angle_beta   90.00
_cell.angle_gamma   90.00
#
_symmetry.space_group_name_H-M   'P 1'
#
loop_
_entity.id
_entity.type
_entity.pdbx_description
1 polymer ?
#
loop_
_entity_poly.entity_id
_entity_poly.type
_entity_poly.pdbx_seq_one_letter_code
_entity_poly.pdbx_strand_id
1 'polypeptide(L)'
;MLIDFNELSEITIPNMNGGEGKVIAKMDVNDCGRFIQTVIPPKSSIGPHLQETNDDINFIVFGEGIAICDDSEEILKAGTCHVCPKGSTHSIINVGDEDLVFYTVVPQK
;
A
#
# COMPACT_ATOMS: atom_id res chain seq x y z
N MET A 1 10.90 -17.99 9.53
CA MET A 1 9.89 -17.07 10.13
C MET A 1 8.62 -17.11 9.30
N LEU A 2 7.49 -17.23 9.95
CA LEU A 2 6.20 -17.19 9.26
C LEU A 2 5.43 -15.98 9.75
N ILE A 3 4.92 -15.18 8.81
CA ILE A 3 4.03 -14.06 9.12
C ILE A 3 2.64 -14.50 8.70
N ASP A 4 1.74 -14.66 9.67
CA ASP A 4 0.35 -15.02 9.39
C ASP A 4 -0.52 -13.78 9.59
N PHE A 5 -0.91 -13.15 8.48
CA PHE A 5 -1.71 -11.91 8.55
C PHE A 5 -3.09 -12.15 9.17
N ASN A 6 -3.58 -13.40 9.17
CA ASN A 6 -4.85 -13.72 9.81
C ASN A 6 -4.78 -13.53 11.33
N GLU A 7 -3.58 -13.61 11.90
CA GLU A 7 -3.37 -13.47 13.35
C GLU A 7 -3.02 -12.04 13.77
N LEU A 8 -2.84 -11.13 12.81
CA LEU A 8 -2.50 -9.74 13.11
C LEU A 8 -3.76 -8.90 13.30
N SER A 9 -3.67 -7.93 14.20
CA SER A 9 -4.77 -6.99 14.44
C SER A 9 -4.89 -5.99 13.31
N GLU A 10 -6.14 -5.66 12.97
CA GLU A 10 -6.41 -4.60 11.99
C GLU A 10 -6.20 -3.22 12.62
N ILE A 11 -5.64 -2.32 11.81
CA ILE A 11 -5.52 -0.91 12.15
C ILE A 11 -6.28 -0.14 11.07
N THR A 12 -7.19 0.76 11.50
CA THR A 12 -7.90 1.63 10.56
C THR A 12 -7.28 3.01 10.61
N ILE A 13 -6.86 3.52 9.47
CA ILE A 13 -6.18 4.80 9.35
C ILE A 13 -7.05 5.73 8.50
N PRO A 14 -7.72 6.72 9.12
CA PRO A 14 -8.51 7.68 8.34
C PRO A 14 -7.59 8.69 7.66
N ASN A 15 -7.93 9.05 6.42
CA ASN A 15 -7.23 10.10 5.67
C ASN A 15 -5.72 9.93 5.65
N MET A 16 -5.26 8.72 5.37
CA MET A 16 -3.83 8.40 5.43
C MET A 16 -3.03 9.28 4.47
N ASN A 17 -2.03 9.98 5.00
CA ASN A 17 -1.19 10.91 4.26
C ASN A 17 -1.99 11.97 3.49
N GLY A 18 -3.13 12.38 4.05
CA GLY A 18 -4.00 13.37 3.40
C GLY A 18 -4.92 12.80 2.35
N GLY A 19 -5.02 11.48 2.25
CA GLY A 19 -5.93 10.82 1.31
C GLY A 19 -7.38 10.89 1.74
N GLU A 20 -8.23 10.28 0.92
CA GLU A 20 -9.67 10.22 1.15
C GLU A 20 -10.06 8.95 1.88
N GLY A 21 -11.16 9.02 2.64
CA GLY A 21 -11.72 7.84 3.29
C GLY A 21 -10.79 7.22 4.32
N LYS A 22 -10.60 5.91 4.22
CA LYS A 22 -9.80 5.17 5.21
C LYS A 22 -9.00 4.06 4.54
N VAL A 23 -7.98 3.60 5.26
CA VAL A 23 -7.15 2.47 4.86
C VAL A 23 -7.16 1.49 6.04
N ILE A 24 -7.24 0.20 5.73
CA ILE A 24 -7.23 -0.85 6.75
C ILE A 24 -5.95 -1.65 6.56
N ALA A 25 -5.15 -1.77 7.60
CA ALA A 25 -3.83 -2.39 7.49
C ALA A 25 -3.58 -3.40 8.60
N LYS A 26 -2.80 -4.42 8.27
CA LYS A 26 -2.22 -5.36 9.22
C LYS A 26 -0.73 -5.37 8.95
N MET A 27 0.09 -5.20 9.98
CA MET A 27 1.53 -5.03 9.78
C MET A 27 2.36 -5.85 10.77
N ASP A 28 3.41 -6.47 10.24
CA ASP A 28 4.46 -7.10 11.02
C ASP A 28 5.78 -6.39 10.74
N VAL A 29 6.50 -6.05 11.79
CA VAL A 29 7.82 -5.41 11.68
C VAL A 29 8.84 -6.35 12.30
N ASN A 30 9.88 -6.67 11.54
CA ASN A 30 10.94 -7.56 12.00
C ASN A 30 12.27 -7.14 11.38
N ASP A 31 13.32 -7.94 11.59
CA ASP A 31 14.66 -7.59 11.11
C ASP A 31 14.78 -7.52 9.59
N CYS A 32 13.86 -8.13 8.86
CA CYS A 32 13.88 -8.09 7.39
C CYS A 32 13.19 -6.85 6.83
N GLY A 33 12.37 -6.18 7.64
CA GLY A 33 11.65 -4.98 7.23
C GLY A 33 10.22 -4.95 7.74
N ARG A 34 9.37 -4.25 7.01
CA ARG A 34 7.93 -4.19 7.30
C ARG A 34 7.16 -4.98 6.26
N PHE A 35 6.16 -5.70 6.72
CA PHE A 35 5.31 -6.54 5.88
C PHE A 35 3.87 -6.16 6.19
N ILE A 36 3.15 -5.66 5.19
CA ILE A 36 1.85 -5.04 5.40
C ILE A 36 0.82 -5.64 4.45
N GLN A 37 -0.35 -5.99 4.99
CA GLN A 37 -1.52 -6.26 4.16
C GLN A 37 -2.39 -5.01 4.23
N THR A 38 -2.69 -4.43 3.08
CA THR A 38 -3.46 -3.19 3.01
C THR A 38 -4.75 -3.40 2.23
N VAL A 39 -5.84 -2.87 2.76
CA VAL A 39 -7.13 -2.82 2.09
C VAL A 39 -7.52 -1.34 1.97
N ILE A 40 -7.74 -0.90 0.75
CA ILE A 40 -8.26 0.44 0.48
C ILE A 40 -9.70 0.27 -0.04
N PRO A 41 -10.71 0.60 0.76
CA PRO A 41 -12.11 0.50 0.32
C PRO A 41 -12.40 1.42 -0.86
N PRO A 42 -13.54 1.22 -1.56
CA PRO A 42 -13.94 2.14 -2.63
C PRO A 42 -13.97 3.59 -2.14
N LYS A 43 -13.59 4.51 -3.02
CA LYS A 43 -13.53 5.96 -2.75
C LYS A 43 -12.52 6.35 -1.70
N SER A 44 -11.59 5.45 -1.37
CA SER A 44 -10.53 5.71 -0.41
C SER A 44 -9.18 5.73 -1.11
N SER A 45 -8.21 6.37 -0.47
CA SER A 45 -6.87 6.49 -1.04
C SER A 45 -5.82 6.74 0.05
N ILE A 46 -4.57 6.42 -0.31
CA ILE A 46 -3.39 6.87 0.44
C ILE A 46 -2.88 8.10 -0.30
N GLY A 47 -2.80 9.23 0.40
CA GLY A 47 -2.35 10.48 -0.21
C GLY A 47 -0.86 10.48 -0.52
N PRO A 48 -0.39 11.51 -1.25
CA PRO A 48 1.02 11.58 -1.65
C PRO A 48 1.96 11.63 -0.45
N HIS A 49 3.03 10.85 -0.52
CA HIS A 49 4.06 10.86 0.53
C HIS A 49 5.39 10.42 -0.06
N LEU A 50 6.46 10.91 0.53
CA LEU A 50 7.83 10.63 0.09
C LEU A 50 8.36 9.38 0.77
N GLN A 51 8.91 8.45 -0.01
CA GLN A 51 9.63 7.29 0.52
C GLN A 51 11.05 7.73 0.88
N GLU A 52 11.25 8.15 2.13
CA GLU A 52 12.50 8.78 2.55
C GLU A 52 13.64 7.82 2.77
N THR A 53 13.36 6.65 3.32
CA THR A 53 14.40 5.76 3.84
C THR A 53 14.52 4.43 3.13
N ASN A 54 13.44 3.94 2.50
CA ASN A 54 13.38 2.59 1.97
C ASN A 54 12.50 2.54 0.72
N ASP A 55 12.70 1.50 -0.08
CA ASP A 55 11.78 1.19 -1.17
C ASP A 55 10.46 0.69 -0.61
N ASP A 56 9.39 0.86 -1.37
CA ASP A 56 8.05 0.44 -1.01
C ASP A 56 7.53 -0.46 -2.13
N ILE A 57 7.40 -1.75 -1.86
CA ILE A 57 7.10 -2.77 -2.87
C ILE A 57 5.71 -3.34 -2.61
N ASN A 58 4.80 -3.18 -3.56
CA ASN A 58 3.39 -3.48 -3.36
C ASN A 58 2.90 -4.50 -4.39
N PHE A 59 2.49 -5.68 -3.92
CA PHE A 59 1.95 -6.75 -4.74
C PHE A 59 0.42 -6.68 -4.72
N ILE A 60 -0.19 -6.33 -5.84
CA ILE A 60 -1.63 -6.20 -5.94
C ILE A 60 -2.26 -7.57 -6.11
N VAL A 61 -3.22 -7.92 -5.24
CA VAL A 61 -3.85 -9.23 -5.26
C VAL A 61 -5.35 -9.20 -5.56
N PHE A 62 -6.00 -8.04 -5.37
CA PHE A 62 -7.44 -7.93 -5.65
C PHE A 62 -7.82 -6.47 -5.89
N GLY A 63 -8.81 -6.26 -6.77
CA GLY A 63 -9.34 -4.94 -7.03
C GLY A 63 -8.59 -4.16 -8.10
N GLU A 64 -8.95 -2.90 -8.26
CA GLU A 64 -8.36 -2.01 -9.25
C GLU A 64 -8.03 -0.67 -8.64
N GLY A 65 -6.91 -0.10 -9.05
CA GLY A 65 -6.49 1.19 -8.54
C GLY A 65 -5.54 1.90 -9.47
N ILE A 66 -5.10 3.06 -9.03
CA ILE A 66 -4.08 3.84 -9.72
C ILE A 66 -3.03 4.25 -8.69
N ALA A 67 -1.77 4.05 -9.04
CA ALA A 67 -0.67 4.63 -8.29
C ALA A 67 -0.11 5.79 -9.09
N ILE A 68 0.17 6.89 -8.41
CA ILE A 68 0.87 8.02 -9.04
C ILE A 68 2.23 8.08 -8.36
N CYS A 69 3.28 7.82 -9.14
CA CYS A 69 4.66 7.81 -8.64
C CYS A 69 5.43 8.89 -9.37
N ASP A 70 5.85 9.91 -8.63
CA ASP A 70 6.37 11.14 -9.18
C ASP A 70 5.35 11.71 -10.19
N ASP A 71 5.67 11.75 -11.47
CA ASP A 71 4.74 12.26 -12.48
C ASP A 71 4.12 11.16 -13.34
N SER A 72 4.31 9.88 -12.96
CA SER A 72 3.81 8.75 -13.74
C SER A 72 2.58 8.14 -13.10
N GLU A 73 1.59 7.83 -13.92
CA GLU A 73 0.39 7.12 -13.49
C GLU A 73 0.50 5.65 -13.85
N GLU A 74 0.22 4.76 -12.89
CA GLU A 74 0.30 3.32 -13.09
C GLU A 74 -1.05 2.69 -12.78
N ILE A 75 -1.51 1.82 -13.65
CA ILE A 75 -2.78 1.11 -13.44
C ILE A 75 -2.50 -0.15 -12.62
N LEU A 76 -3.20 -0.25 -11.49
CA LEU A 76 -3.03 -1.38 -10.56
C LEU A 76 -4.16 -2.37 -10.74
N LYS A 77 -3.81 -3.65 -10.84
CA LYS A 77 -4.76 -4.76 -10.88
C LYS A 77 -4.09 -6.00 -10.32
N ALA A 78 -4.88 -7.02 -10.01
CA ALA A 78 -4.33 -8.28 -9.50
C ALA A 78 -3.23 -8.80 -10.43
N GLY A 79 -2.10 -9.19 -9.85
CA GLY A 79 -0.95 -9.68 -10.61
C GLY A 79 0.08 -8.63 -10.96
N THR A 80 -0.15 -7.35 -10.60
CA THR A 80 0.85 -6.30 -10.83
C THR A 80 1.60 -5.99 -9.54
N CYS A 81 2.78 -5.41 -9.68
CA CYS A 81 3.59 -4.98 -8.56
C CYS A 81 3.98 -3.51 -8.76
N HIS A 82 3.55 -2.65 -7.83
CA HIS A 82 3.93 -1.25 -7.85
C HIS A 82 5.12 -1.03 -6.93
N VAL A 83 6.18 -0.47 -7.44
CA VAL A 83 7.38 -0.17 -6.67
C VAL A 83 7.55 1.35 -6.62
N CYS A 84 7.61 1.89 -5.40
CA CYS A 84 8.02 3.27 -5.19
C CYS A 84 9.44 3.25 -4.64
N PRO A 85 10.45 3.60 -5.44
CA PRO A 85 11.83 3.57 -4.96
C PRO A 85 12.06 4.63 -3.88
N LYS A 86 13.05 4.36 -3.05
CA LYS A 86 13.54 5.36 -2.09
C LYS A 86 13.82 6.67 -2.84
N GLY A 87 13.32 7.77 -2.30
CA GLY A 87 13.49 9.09 -2.90
C GLY A 87 12.34 9.53 -3.78
N SER A 88 11.40 8.64 -4.09
CA SER A 88 10.22 8.97 -4.91
C SER A 88 9.01 9.25 -4.04
N THR A 89 8.08 10.00 -4.60
CA THR A 89 6.80 10.33 -3.95
C THR A 89 5.69 9.57 -4.67
N HIS A 90 4.79 8.93 -3.92
CA HIS A 90 3.68 8.23 -4.52
C HIS A 90 2.39 8.38 -3.73
N SER A 91 1.27 8.08 -4.42
CA SER A 91 -0.05 7.93 -3.83
C SER A 91 -0.72 6.72 -4.45
N ILE A 92 -1.70 6.14 -3.75
CA ILE A 92 -2.44 4.97 -4.23
C ILE A 92 -3.92 5.23 -4.04
N ILE A 93 -4.69 5.11 -5.13
CA ILE A 93 -6.10 5.46 -5.16
C ILE A 93 -6.93 4.25 -5.62
N ASN A 94 -7.96 3.91 -4.86
CA ASN A 94 -8.92 2.90 -5.31
C ASN A 94 -9.89 3.57 -6.29
N VAL A 95 -9.93 3.09 -7.52
CA VAL A 95 -10.81 3.63 -8.57
C VAL A 95 -11.92 2.65 -8.94
N GLY A 96 -11.99 1.51 -8.27
CA GLY A 96 -12.99 0.48 -8.55
C GLY A 96 -14.17 0.51 -7.58
N ASP A 97 -15.06 -0.47 -7.75
CA ASP A 97 -16.25 -0.61 -6.92
C ASP A 97 -16.04 -1.59 -5.77
N GLU A 98 -14.89 -2.25 -5.73
CA GLU A 98 -14.54 -3.24 -4.71
C GLU A 98 -13.29 -2.80 -3.98
N ASP A 99 -12.96 -3.47 -2.89
CA ASP A 99 -11.73 -3.20 -2.15
C ASP A 99 -10.51 -3.40 -3.04
N LEU A 100 -9.52 -2.54 -2.87
CA LEU A 100 -8.20 -2.73 -3.46
C LEU A 100 -7.33 -3.36 -2.37
N VAL A 101 -6.80 -4.55 -2.64
CA VAL A 101 -6.01 -5.29 -1.66
C VAL A 101 -4.61 -5.53 -2.18
N PHE A 102 -3.62 -5.21 -1.37
CA PHE A 102 -2.23 -5.45 -1.74
C PHE A 102 -1.38 -5.75 -0.51
N TYR A 103 -0.27 -6.44 -0.77
CA TYR A 103 0.74 -6.71 0.24
C TYR A 103 1.96 -5.88 -0.04
N THR A 104 2.47 -5.23 1.00
CA THR A 104 3.61 -4.33 0.89
C THR A 104 4.79 -4.91 1.64
N VAL A 105 5.97 -4.82 1.01
CA VAL A 105 7.24 -5.11 1.64
C VAL A 105 8.04 -3.83 1.63
N VAL A 106 8.45 -3.40 2.82
CA VAL A 106 9.41 -2.30 2.98
C VAL A 106 10.67 -2.94 3.51
N PRO A 107 11.65 -3.25 2.64
CA PRO A 107 12.87 -3.93 3.07
C PRO A 107 13.64 -3.12 4.10
N GLN A 108 14.39 -3.80 4.95
CA GLN A 108 15.17 -3.16 6.01
C GLN A 108 16.14 -2.11 5.48
N LYS A 109 16.57 -2.25 4.23
CA LYS A 109 17.52 -1.29 3.68
C LYS A 109 17.25 -0.97 2.22
#